data_ef8fb2e1e93ea665a403545ea720b15f
#
_entry.id   ef8fb2e1e93ea665a403545ea720b15f
#
_cell.length_a   1.000
_cell.length_b   1.000
_cell.length_c   1.000
_cell.angle_alpha   90.00
_cell.angle_beta   90.00
_cell.angle_gamma   90.00
#
_symmetry.space_group_name_H-M   'P 1'
#
loop_
_entity.id
_entity.type
_entity.pdbx_description
1 polymer ?
#
loop_
_entity_poly.entity_id
_entity_poly.type
_entity_poly.pdbx_seq_one_letter_code
_entity_poly.pdbx_strand_id
1 'polypeptide(L)'
;MPETVASADGTPLAVWKSGEGPPLVLVHGATADHTRWAPPLPALEEHFAVYNFDRRGRGESGDAADYALEREFEDVVAVVESGGTEVNVLGHSHGGVCALEAALLTDRIRRLVLYEPPMGFLATPPEVVQELEALLQAGKRDELLVLFMREVAGLPPDQIEALRALPAWEARIAAADTIPREERMNREYAWDPDRFRDLPVPTMYLLGGDSPEQFSLAGEAVEKALPDCRLVVMPGQRHAAIDTATELFVSEVLSFLGDA
;
A
#
# COMPACT_ATOMS: atom_id res chain seq x y z
N MET A 1 -20.26 6.26 -7.61
CA MET A 1 -19.23 7.20 -8.11
C MET A 1 -18.39 7.61 -6.93
N PRO A 2 -17.08 7.78 -7.07
CA PRO A 2 -16.25 8.22 -5.97
C PRO A 2 -16.56 9.66 -5.55
N GLU A 3 -16.29 9.98 -4.31
CA GLU A 3 -16.16 11.36 -3.85
C GLU A 3 -14.74 11.87 -4.15
N THR A 4 -14.58 13.17 -4.22
CA THR A 4 -13.26 13.80 -4.42
C THR A 4 -12.77 14.39 -3.11
N VAL A 5 -11.58 13.97 -2.67
CA VAL A 5 -10.84 14.57 -1.57
C VAL A 5 -9.64 15.31 -2.15
N ALA A 6 -9.41 16.56 -1.75
CA ALA A 6 -8.25 17.32 -2.21
C ALA A 6 -7.06 17.04 -1.29
N SER A 7 -5.92 16.65 -1.87
CA SER A 7 -4.64 16.56 -1.17
C SER A 7 -4.10 17.96 -0.80
N ALA A 8 -3.05 18.03 -0.01
CA ALA A 8 -2.42 19.28 0.44
C ALA A 8 -1.94 20.16 -0.73
N ASP A 9 -1.51 19.56 -1.84
CA ASP A 9 -1.10 20.26 -3.06
C ASP A 9 -2.26 20.55 -4.03
N GLY A 10 -3.50 20.17 -3.66
CA GLY A 10 -4.70 20.32 -4.48
C GLY A 10 -4.97 19.16 -5.45
N THR A 11 -4.14 18.12 -5.46
CA THR A 11 -4.37 16.91 -6.28
C THR A 11 -5.70 16.27 -5.87
N PRO A 12 -6.66 16.05 -6.80
CA PRO A 12 -7.93 15.41 -6.49
C PRO A 12 -7.75 13.90 -6.33
N LEU A 13 -8.19 13.35 -5.22
CA LEU A 13 -8.15 11.93 -4.91
C LEU A 13 -9.57 11.36 -5.00
N ALA A 14 -9.74 10.29 -5.76
CA ALA A 14 -11.01 9.57 -5.89
C ALA A 14 -11.16 8.57 -4.75
N VAL A 15 -12.23 8.72 -3.95
CA VAL A 15 -12.49 7.94 -2.74
C VAL A 15 -13.86 7.28 -2.84
N TRP A 16 -13.91 5.95 -2.76
CA TRP A 16 -15.14 5.15 -2.67
C TRP A 16 -15.44 4.89 -1.20
N LYS A 17 -16.65 5.30 -0.78
CA LYS A 17 -17.13 5.07 0.57
C LYS A 17 -18.19 3.98 0.56
N SER A 18 -18.07 3.02 1.48
CA SER A 18 -19.00 1.90 1.62
C SER A 18 -18.99 1.36 3.04
N GLY A 19 -20.01 0.57 3.40
CA GLY A 19 -20.17 0.07 4.77
C GLY A 19 -20.56 1.13 5.78
N GLU A 20 -20.73 0.71 7.03
CA GLU A 20 -21.06 1.57 8.17
C GLU A 20 -20.21 1.16 9.38
N GLY A 21 -19.97 2.10 10.32
CA GLY A 21 -19.19 1.84 11.53
C GLY A 21 -17.95 2.73 11.67
N PRO A 22 -16.95 2.30 12.45
CA PRO A 22 -15.69 3.04 12.59
C PRO A 22 -15.00 3.22 11.22
N PRO A 23 -14.38 4.37 10.94
CA PRO A 23 -13.75 4.62 9.66
C PRO A 23 -12.49 3.75 9.47
N LEU A 24 -12.33 3.21 8.25
CA LEU A 24 -11.17 2.45 7.81
C LEU A 24 -10.70 2.94 6.43
N VAL A 25 -9.50 3.50 6.36
CA VAL A 25 -8.84 3.89 5.10
C VAL A 25 -8.01 2.74 4.57
N LEU A 26 -8.18 2.41 3.29
CA LEU A 26 -7.42 1.37 2.59
C LEU A 26 -6.43 1.99 1.62
N VAL A 27 -5.13 1.72 1.80
CA VAL A 27 -4.03 2.27 1.00
C VAL A 27 -3.37 1.16 0.18
N HIS A 28 -3.66 1.10 -1.11
CA HIS A 28 -3.14 0.05 -1.99
C HIS A 28 -1.65 0.22 -2.32
N GLY A 29 -1.00 -0.87 -2.73
CA GLY A 29 0.40 -0.91 -3.10
C GLY A 29 0.71 -0.40 -4.53
N ALA A 30 1.94 -0.62 -4.98
CA ALA A 30 2.37 -0.36 -6.35
C ALA A 30 1.54 -1.18 -7.37
N THR A 31 1.47 -0.70 -8.61
CA THR A 31 0.75 -1.37 -9.72
C THR A 31 -0.73 -1.67 -9.48
N ALA A 32 -1.36 -1.01 -8.54
CA ALA A 32 -2.75 -1.25 -8.17
C ALA A 32 -3.56 0.06 -8.12
N ASP A 33 -4.86 -0.09 -8.01
CA ASP A 33 -5.84 0.95 -7.72
C ASP A 33 -6.77 0.45 -6.58
N HIS A 34 -7.88 1.15 -6.34
CA HIS A 34 -8.87 0.77 -5.32
C HIS A 34 -9.40 -0.66 -5.50
N THR A 35 -9.40 -1.23 -6.72
CA THR A 35 -9.89 -2.59 -6.98
C THR A 35 -9.02 -3.67 -6.33
N ARG A 36 -7.81 -3.33 -5.86
CA ARG A 36 -6.95 -4.23 -5.09
C ARG A 36 -7.66 -4.83 -3.88
N TRP A 37 -8.57 -4.09 -3.31
CA TRP A 37 -9.28 -4.47 -2.10
C TRP A 37 -10.57 -5.25 -2.35
N ALA A 38 -10.93 -5.50 -3.63
CA ALA A 38 -12.16 -6.22 -3.97
C ALA A 38 -12.34 -7.56 -3.23
N PRO A 39 -11.30 -8.41 -3.02
CA PRO A 39 -11.49 -9.65 -2.29
C PRO A 39 -11.89 -9.48 -0.81
N PRO A 40 -11.20 -8.68 0.02
CA PRO A 40 -11.55 -8.51 1.43
C PRO A 40 -12.66 -7.49 1.67
N LEU A 41 -12.99 -6.63 0.70
CA LEU A 41 -13.89 -5.49 0.87
C LEU A 41 -15.26 -5.87 1.45
N PRO A 42 -15.98 -6.88 0.95
CA PRO A 42 -17.31 -7.23 1.49
C PRO A 42 -17.28 -7.55 2.98
N ALA A 43 -16.25 -8.26 3.46
CA ALA A 43 -16.12 -8.59 4.87
C ALA A 43 -15.71 -7.38 5.73
N LEU A 44 -14.90 -6.46 5.19
CA LEU A 44 -14.52 -5.23 5.89
C LEU A 44 -15.72 -4.28 6.02
N GLU A 45 -16.59 -4.18 5.01
CA GLU A 45 -17.78 -3.35 4.99
C GLU A 45 -18.84 -3.76 6.04
N GLU A 46 -18.81 -5.02 6.50
CA GLU A 46 -19.68 -5.48 7.58
C GLU A 46 -19.31 -4.86 8.95
N HIS A 47 -18.09 -4.32 9.08
CA HIS A 47 -17.55 -3.84 10.35
C HIS A 47 -17.13 -2.36 10.34
N PHE A 48 -16.86 -1.79 9.16
CA PHE A 48 -16.28 -0.46 9.01
C PHE A 48 -16.98 0.38 7.95
N ALA A 49 -16.98 1.69 8.17
CA ALA A 49 -17.14 2.65 7.08
C ALA A 49 -15.81 2.73 6.33
N VAL A 50 -15.74 2.05 5.19
CA VAL A 50 -14.51 1.90 4.39
C VAL A 50 -14.33 3.09 3.46
N TYR A 51 -13.12 3.68 3.48
CA TYR A 51 -12.62 4.71 2.58
C TYR A 51 -11.54 4.08 1.70
N ASN A 52 -11.95 3.57 0.56
CA ASN A 52 -11.07 2.95 -0.42
C ASN A 52 -10.75 3.98 -1.51
N PHE A 53 -9.49 4.31 -1.76
CA PHE A 53 -9.13 5.37 -2.67
C PHE A 53 -8.04 4.96 -3.67
N ASP A 54 -8.03 5.64 -4.81
CA ASP A 54 -6.93 5.56 -5.75
C ASP A 54 -5.82 6.53 -5.31
N ARG A 55 -4.61 6.03 -5.14
CA ARG A 55 -3.44 6.87 -4.91
C ARG A 55 -3.18 7.75 -6.15
N ARG A 56 -2.49 8.90 -5.98
CA ARG A 56 -2.19 9.82 -7.09
C ARG A 56 -1.61 9.11 -8.33
N GLY A 57 -2.02 9.56 -9.52
CA GLY A 57 -1.61 9.00 -10.80
C GLY A 57 -2.22 7.64 -11.15
N ARG A 58 -3.25 7.18 -10.41
CA ARG A 58 -3.93 5.89 -10.64
C ARG A 58 -5.43 6.05 -10.68
N GLY A 59 -6.07 5.15 -11.40
CA GLY A 59 -7.52 5.05 -11.47
C GLY A 59 -8.20 6.37 -11.84
N GLU A 60 -9.08 6.84 -10.96
CA GLU A 60 -9.82 8.10 -11.14
C GLU A 60 -9.21 9.29 -10.36
N SER A 61 -8.10 9.07 -9.63
CA SER A 61 -7.36 10.14 -8.97
C SER A 61 -6.54 10.98 -9.95
N GLY A 62 -6.37 12.25 -9.62
CA GLY A 62 -5.45 13.12 -10.32
C GLY A 62 -3.99 12.80 -10.06
N ASP A 63 -3.12 13.57 -10.71
CA ASP A 63 -1.67 13.50 -10.53
C ASP A 63 -1.06 14.90 -10.56
N ALA A 64 0.19 15.03 -10.11
CA ALA A 64 0.95 16.28 -10.17
C ALA A 64 2.30 16.05 -10.86
N ALA A 65 2.76 17.06 -11.59
CA ALA A 65 4.04 17.02 -12.32
C ALA A 65 5.23 16.91 -11.35
N ASP A 66 5.15 17.60 -10.22
CA ASP A 66 6.16 17.55 -9.16
C ASP A 66 5.85 16.41 -8.18
N TYR A 67 6.15 15.18 -8.62
CA TYR A 67 6.01 14.01 -7.77
C TYR A 67 7.15 13.93 -6.76
N ALA A 68 6.77 13.76 -5.50
CA ALA A 68 7.65 13.39 -4.40
C ALA A 68 6.94 12.34 -3.53
N LEU A 69 7.71 11.50 -2.84
CA LEU A 69 7.14 10.45 -2.00
C LEU A 69 6.30 11.04 -0.85
N GLU A 70 6.73 12.16 -0.30
CA GLU A 70 6.04 12.90 0.77
C GLU A 70 4.62 13.35 0.36
N ARG A 71 4.40 13.59 -0.93
CA ARG A 71 3.06 13.91 -1.45
C ARG A 71 2.07 12.75 -1.29
N GLU A 72 2.56 11.52 -1.38
CA GLU A 72 1.73 10.33 -1.13
C GLU A 72 1.40 10.18 0.35
N PHE A 73 2.27 10.62 1.25
CA PHE A 73 1.98 10.67 2.69
C PHE A 73 0.88 11.70 2.99
N GLU A 74 0.98 12.88 2.38
CA GLU A 74 -0.03 13.95 2.47
C GLU A 74 -1.39 13.51 1.89
N ASP A 75 -1.40 12.68 0.83
CA ASP A 75 -2.61 12.09 0.27
C ASP A 75 -3.32 11.20 1.28
N VAL A 76 -2.57 10.31 1.94
CA VAL A 76 -3.12 9.45 2.99
C VAL A 76 -3.69 10.30 4.13
N VAL A 77 -2.98 11.35 4.57
CA VAL A 77 -3.47 12.30 5.58
C VAL A 77 -4.79 12.93 5.14
N ALA A 78 -4.88 13.42 3.92
CA ALA A 78 -6.11 14.07 3.41
C ALA A 78 -7.31 13.11 3.44
N VAL A 79 -7.10 11.83 3.04
CA VAL A 79 -8.17 10.82 3.09
C VAL A 79 -8.53 10.46 4.54
N VAL A 80 -7.54 10.30 5.43
CA VAL A 80 -7.74 10.07 6.87
C VAL A 80 -8.57 11.20 7.48
N GLU A 81 -8.21 12.46 7.22
CA GLU A 81 -8.93 13.62 7.73
C GLU A 81 -10.37 13.72 7.21
N SER A 82 -10.63 13.25 6.00
CA SER A 82 -11.98 13.15 5.46
C SER A 82 -12.85 12.09 6.16
N GLY A 83 -12.22 11.09 6.78
CA GLY A 83 -12.87 10.06 7.60
C GLY A 83 -13.26 10.52 9.01
N GLY A 84 -12.75 11.67 9.45
CA GLY A 84 -13.04 12.24 10.76
C GLY A 84 -11.91 12.12 11.76
N THR A 85 -12.23 11.78 13.00
CA THR A 85 -11.26 11.49 14.07
C THR A 85 -11.22 9.99 14.35
N GLU A 86 -10.14 9.47 14.89
CA GLU A 86 -10.01 8.04 15.25
C GLU A 86 -10.19 7.07 14.05
N VAL A 87 -9.46 7.30 12.99
CA VAL A 87 -9.53 6.54 11.74
C VAL A 87 -8.55 5.37 11.79
N ASN A 88 -9.03 4.16 11.46
CA ASN A 88 -8.15 3.02 11.24
C ASN A 88 -7.55 3.09 9.83
N VAL A 89 -6.31 2.64 9.66
CA VAL A 89 -5.64 2.61 8.35
C VAL A 89 -5.06 1.22 8.09
N LEU A 90 -5.28 0.72 6.90
CA LEU A 90 -4.70 -0.52 6.39
C LEU A 90 -3.92 -0.23 5.11
N GLY A 91 -2.59 -0.36 5.18
CA GLY A 91 -1.71 -0.15 4.04
C GLY A 91 -1.05 -1.45 3.56
N HIS A 92 -1.04 -1.69 2.25
CA HIS A 92 -0.39 -2.83 1.63
C HIS A 92 0.85 -2.41 0.85
N SER A 93 1.99 -3.11 1.07
CA SER A 93 3.22 -2.90 0.30
C SER A 93 3.66 -1.42 0.33
N HIS A 94 3.90 -0.79 -0.80
CA HIS A 94 4.21 0.65 -0.88
C HIS A 94 3.15 1.53 -0.18
N GLY A 95 1.85 1.18 -0.27
CA GLY A 95 0.80 1.86 0.48
C GLY A 95 0.95 1.75 2.00
N GLY A 96 1.60 0.69 2.49
CA GLY A 96 1.97 0.55 3.89
C GLY A 96 3.09 1.50 4.31
N VAL A 97 4.06 1.79 3.42
CA VAL A 97 5.06 2.86 3.65
C VAL A 97 4.37 4.21 3.78
N CYS A 98 3.48 4.54 2.83
CA CYS A 98 2.74 5.79 2.85
C CYS A 98 1.87 5.93 4.12
N ALA A 99 1.23 4.84 4.55
CA ALA A 99 0.38 4.82 5.75
C ALA A 99 1.19 5.03 7.05
N LEU A 100 2.36 4.40 7.17
CA LEU A 100 3.22 4.58 8.34
C LEU A 100 3.79 5.99 8.42
N GLU A 101 4.26 6.55 7.30
CA GLU A 101 4.77 7.92 7.25
C GLU A 101 3.66 8.95 7.50
N ALA A 102 2.45 8.71 6.99
CA ALA A 102 1.30 9.56 7.27
C ALA A 102 0.95 9.61 8.76
N ALA A 103 1.20 8.52 9.52
CA ALA A 103 0.97 8.49 10.95
C ALA A 103 1.88 9.45 11.75
N LEU A 104 2.97 9.93 11.17
CA LEU A 104 3.79 11.01 11.75
C LEU A 104 3.22 12.41 11.48
N LEU A 105 2.28 12.55 10.54
CA LEU A 105 1.78 13.83 10.06
C LEU A 105 0.38 14.18 10.59
N THR A 106 -0.33 13.22 11.20
CA THR A 106 -1.68 13.42 11.76
C THR A 106 -1.87 12.61 13.04
N ASP A 107 -2.63 13.15 13.98
CA ASP A 107 -3.03 12.49 15.22
C ASP A 107 -4.39 11.75 15.11
N ARG A 108 -4.95 11.66 13.90
CA ARG A 108 -6.27 11.07 13.66
C ARG A 108 -6.26 9.57 13.42
N ILE A 109 -5.08 8.97 13.29
CA ILE A 109 -4.96 7.52 13.10
C ILE A 109 -5.08 6.82 14.46
N ARG A 110 -6.15 6.02 14.60
CA ARG A 110 -6.43 5.23 15.81
C ARG A 110 -5.58 3.96 15.88
N ARG A 111 -5.54 3.20 14.77
CA ARG A 111 -4.79 1.95 14.63
C ARG A 111 -4.27 1.82 13.21
N LEU A 112 -3.12 1.17 13.07
CA LEU A 112 -2.43 1.01 11.80
C LEU A 112 -2.15 -0.47 11.52
N VAL A 113 -2.61 -0.97 10.38
CA VAL A 113 -2.24 -2.29 9.86
C VAL A 113 -1.32 -2.10 8.67
N LEU A 114 -0.15 -2.71 8.72
CA LEU A 114 0.88 -2.66 7.69
C LEU A 114 1.06 -4.08 7.11
N TYR A 115 0.55 -4.32 5.92
CA TYR A 115 0.79 -5.58 5.26
C TYR A 115 2.01 -5.49 4.35
N GLU A 116 3.13 -5.99 4.85
CA GLU A 116 4.42 -6.10 4.17
C GLU A 116 4.91 -4.82 3.47
N PRO A 117 4.98 -3.65 4.13
CA PRO A 117 5.73 -2.53 3.57
C PRO A 117 7.22 -2.86 3.52
N PRO A 118 7.91 -2.55 2.40
CA PRO A 118 9.33 -2.92 2.26
C PRO A 118 10.28 -2.05 3.08
N MET A 119 9.86 -0.90 3.57
CA MET A 119 10.60 0.03 4.46
C MET A 119 12.08 0.26 4.07
N GLY A 120 12.37 0.36 2.78
CA GLY A 120 13.75 0.54 2.29
C GLY A 120 14.62 -0.73 2.29
N PHE A 121 14.12 -1.87 2.78
CA PHE A 121 14.84 -3.16 2.74
C PHE A 121 14.75 -3.84 1.36
N LEU A 122 13.87 -3.38 0.50
CA LEU A 122 13.75 -3.80 -0.89
C LEU A 122 14.20 -2.66 -1.80
N ALA A 123 15.50 -2.60 -2.09
CA ALA A 123 16.05 -1.59 -2.99
C ALA A 123 16.15 -2.15 -4.42
N THR A 124 15.32 -1.66 -5.31
CA THR A 124 15.39 -2.03 -6.74
C THR A 124 16.74 -1.61 -7.33
N PRO A 125 17.47 -2.51 -8.01
CA PRO A 125 18.75 -2.17 -8.62
C PRO A 125 18.64 -0.98 -9.59
N PRO A 126 19.65 -0.08 -9.66
CA PRO A 126 19.63 1.09 -10.54
C PRO A 126 19.37 0.77 -12.00
N GLU A 127 19.95 -0.33 -12.47
CA GLU A 127 19.79 -0.82 -13.85
C GLU A 127 18.35 -1.25 -14.15
N VAL A 128 17.66 -1.82 -13.19
CA VAL A 128 16.23 -2.17 -13.34
C VAL A 128 15.37 -0.91 -13.43
N VAL A 129 15.63 0.10 -12.60
CA VAL A 129 14.91 1.38 -12.67
C VAL A 129 15.13 2.04 -14.03
N GLN A 130 16.37 2.06 -14.55
CA GLN A 130 16.68 2.60 -15.86
C GLN A 130 15.96 1.85 -16.99
N GLU A 131 15.86 0.53 -16.90
CA GLU A 131 15.13 -0.28 -17.89
C GLU A 131 13.62 -0.02 -17.82
N LEU A 132 13.04 0.12 -16.62
CA LEU A 132 11.63 0.53 -16.44
C LEU A 132 11.37 1.89 -17.08
N GLU A 133 12.24 2.88 -16.87
CA GLU A 133 12.14 4.22 -17.48
C GLU A 133 12.24 4.14 -19.01
N ALA A 134 13.16 3.34 -19.54
CA ALA A 134 13.31 3.17 -21.00
C ALA A 134 12.08 2.52 -21.64
N LEU A 135 11.49 1.51 -20.98
CA LEU A 135 10.27 0.86 -21.44
C LEU A 135 9.08 1.82 -21.41
N LEU A 136 8.98 2.67 -20.38
CA LEU A 136 7.95 3.70 -20.29
C LEU A 136 8.07 4.71 -21.43
N GLN A 137 9.28 5.23 -21.69
CA GLN A 137 9.55 6.16 -22.80
C GLN A 137 9.24 5.54 -24.16
N ALA A 138 9.44 4.24 -24.32
CA ALA A 138 9.10 3.49 -25.53
C ALA A 138 7.60 3.16 -25.64
N GLY A 139 6.76 3.51 -24.66
CA GLY A 139 5.33 3.18 -24.63
C GLY A 139 5.02 1.69 -24.38
N LYS A 140 6.01 0.93 -23.93
CA LYS A 140 5.95 -0.53 -23.73
C LYS A 140 5.47 -0.88 -22.31
N ARG A 141 4.26 -0.44 -21.94
CA ARG A 141 3.71 -0.56 -20.59
C ARG A 141 3.54 -2.00 -20.12
N ASP A 142 3.15 -2.92 -21.00
CA ASP A 142 3.02 -4.34 -20.66
C ASP A 142 4.38 -4.97 -20.34
N GLU A 143 5.41 -4.70 -21.16
CA GLU A 143 6.78 -5.16 -20.92
C GLU A 143 7.33 -4.57 -19.61
N LEU A 144 7.06 -3.29 -19.33
CA LEU A 144 7.41 -2.61 -18.09
C LEU A 144 6.79 -3.30 -16.88
N LEU A 145 5.50 -3.60 -16.93
CA LEU A 145 4.80 -4.29 -15.84
C LEU A 145 5.34 -5.68 -15.59
N VAL A 146 5.63 -6.45 -16.66
CA VAL A 146 6.26 -7.76 -16.58
C VAL A 146 7.65 -7.67 -15.94
N LEU A 147 8.46 -6.68 -16.34
CA LEU A 147 9.80 -6.45 -15.76
C LEU A 147 9.68 -6.15 -14.25
N PHE A 148 8.77 -5.24 -13.86
CA PHE A 148 8.53 -4.91 -12.46
C PHE A 148 8.12 -6.14 -11.65
N MET A 149 7.16 -6.92 -12.15
CA MET A 149 6.67 -8.11 -11.46
C MET A 149 7.77 -9.15 -11.25
N ARG A 150 8.67 -9.31 -12.23
CA ARG A 150 9.76 -10.25 -12.17
C ARG A 150 10.89 -9.78 -11.27
N GLU A 151 11.42 -8.57 -11.50
CA GLU A 151 12.66 -8.09 -10.90
C GLU A 151 12.44 -7.38 -9.55
N VAL A 152 11.27 -6.77 -9.34
CA VAL A 152 10.97 -6.03 -8.11
C VAL A 152 10.06 -6.86 -7.20
N ALA A 153 8.94 -7.35 -7.70
CA ALA A 153 8.02 -8.15 -6.90
C ALA A 153 8.45 -9.62 -6.75
N GLY A 154 9.47 -10.07 -7.51
CA GLY A 154 10.02 -11.42 -7.41
C GLY A 154 9.06 -12.55 -7.83
N LEU A 155 8.10 -12.25 -8.72
CA LEU A 155 7.14 -13.25 -9.18
C LEU A 155 7.75 -14.15 -10.26
N PRO A 156 7.53 -15.47 -10.18
CA PRO A 156 7.95 -16.40 -11.23
C PRO A 156 7.11 -16.22 -12.52
N PRO A 157 7.64 -16.59 -13.69
CA PRO A 157 7.00 -16.34 -14.98
C PRO A 157 5.57 -16.92 -15.11
N ASP A 158 5.31 -18.09 -14.55
CA ASP A 158 3.99 -18.74 -14.59
C ASP A 158 2.95 -17.95 -13.79
N GLN A 159 3.33 -17.34 -12.67
CA GLN A 159 2.44 -16.48 -11.91
C GLN A 159 2.18 -15.14 -12.65
N ILE A 160 3.18 -14.58 -13.32
CA ILE A 160 2.99 -13.38 -14.14
C ILE A 160 2.00 -13.65 -15.27
N GLU A 161 2.14 -14.78 -15.99
CA GLU A 161 1.19 -15.15 -17.04
C GLU A 161 -0.22 -15.41 -16.51
N ALA A 162 -0.36 -15.99 -15.31
CA ALA A 162 -1.66 -16.13 -14.66
C ALA A 162 -2.29 -14.77 -14.33
N LEU A 163 -1.51 -13.80 -13.85
CA LEU A 163 -1.98 -12.43 -13.59
C LEU A 163 -2.37 -11.70 -14.89
N ARG A 164 -1.63 -11.90 -15.99
CA ARG A 164 -1.95 -11.34 -17.31
C ARG A 164 -3.31 -11.76 -17.84
N ALA A 165 -3.78 -12.95 -17.47
CA ALA A 165 -5.08 -13.45 -17.87
C ALA A 165 -6.26 -12.84 -17.09
N LEU A 166 -5.99 -12.07 -16.03
CA LEU A 166 -7.02 -11.46 -15.20
C LEU A 166 -7.46 -10.09 -15.76
N PRO A 167 -8.74 -9.70 -15.62
CA PRO A 167 -9.22 -8.38 -16.03
C PRO A 167 -8.45 -7.21 -15.36
N ALA A 168 -7.94 -7.40 -14.15
CA ALA A 168 -7.15 -6.41 -13.43
C ALA A 168 -5.80 -6.08 -14.11
N TRP A 169 -5.35 -6.87 -15.10
CA TRP A 169 -4.10 -6.59 -15.80
C TRP A 169 -4.13 -5.27 -16.56
N GLU A 170 -5.24 -4.92 -17.20
CA GLU A 170 -5.41 -3.66 -17.93
C GLU A 170 -5.32 -2.45 -16.98
N ALA A 171 -5.91 -2.54 -15.79
CA ALA A 171 -5.79 -1.48 -14.77
C ALA A 171 -4.33 -1.31 -14.30
N ARG A 172 -3.58 -2.41 -14.17
CA ARG A 172 -2.15 -2.37 -13.85
C ARG A 172 -1.32 -1.73 -14.97
N ILE A 173 -1.63 -2.04 -16.23
CA ILE A 173 -0.99 -1.39 -17.41
C ILE A 173 -1.28 0.11 -17.41
N ALA A 174 -2.51 0.52 -17.10
CA ALA A 174 -2.87 1.93 -17.01
C ALA A 174 -2.08 2.68 -15.92
N ALA A 175 -1.76 2.01 -14.81
CA ALA A 175 -0.94 2.56 -13.72
C ALA A 175 0.58 2.49 -13.96
N ALA A 176 1.05 1.91 -15.07
CA ALA A 176 2.47 1.67 -15.33
C ALA A 176 3.33 2.94 -15.33
N ASP A 177 2.75 4.10 -15.67
CA ASP A 177 3.45 5.40 -15.68
C ASP A 177 3.98 5.79 -14.30
N THR A 178 3.38 5.27 -13.23
CA THR A 178 3.78 5.57 -11.85
C THR A 178 4.96 4.71 -11.35
N ILE A 179 5.18 3.53 -11.95
CA ILE A 179 6.14 2.54 -11.46
C ILE A 179 7.58 3.06 -11.41
N PRO A 180 8.17 3.60 -12.50
CA PRO A 180 9.57 4.01 -12.47
C PRO A 180 9.84 5.14 -11.47
N ARG A 181 8.90 6.09 -11.31
CA ARG A 181 9.06 7.19 -10.36
C ARG A 181 8.99 6.69 -8.91
N GLU A 182 8.08 5.75 -8.62
CA GLU A 182 7.99 5.13 -7.29
C GLU A 182 9.26 4.35 -6.96
N GLU A 183 9.76 3.53 -7.89
CA GLU A 183 10.97 2.75 -7.65
C GLU A 183 12.21 3.62 -7.47
N ARG A 184 12.28 4.77 -8.14
CA ARG A 184 13.34 5.76 -7.90
C ARG A 184 13.23 6.33 -6.48
N MET A 185 12.05 6.75 -6.05
CA MET A 185 11.84 7.31 -4.70
C MET A 185 12.03 6.25 -3.60
N ASN A 186 11.57 5.01 -3.82
CA ASN A 186 11.79 3.91 -2.89
C ASN A 186 13.27 3.63 -2.64
N ARG A 187 14.14 3.82 -3.62
CA ARG A 187 15.59 3.70 -3.46
C ARG A 187 16.22 4.83 -2.64
N GLU A 188 15.62 6.01 -2.71
CA GLU A 188 16.06 7.20 -1.95
C GLU A 188 15.48 7.19 -0.54
N TYR A 189 14.42 6.40 -0.30
CA TYR A 189 13.80 6.27 1.01
C TYR A 189 14.75 5.60 2.01
N ALA A 190 15.13 6.34 3.03
CA ALA A 190 15.99 5.85 4.09
C ALA A 190 15.15 5.58 5.34
N TRP A 191 15.08 4.31 5.76
CA TRP A 191 14.46 3.95 7.02
C TRP A 191 15.22 4.57 8.19
N ASP A 192 14.54 5.41 8.97
CA ASP A 192 15.07 6.03 10.20
C ASP A 192 14.15 5.66 11.37
N PRO A 193 14.51 4.64 12.17
CA PRO A 193 13.69 4.17 13.29
C PRO A 193 13.48 5.23 14.38
N ASP A 194 14.41 6.19 14.51
CA ASP A 194 14.31 7.21 15.53
C ASP A 194 13.13 8.17 15.33
N ARG A 195 12.65 8.30 14.11
CA ARG A 195 11.46 9.11 13.79
C ARG A 195 10.17 8.53 14.36
N PHE A 196 10.13 7.23 14.58
CA PHE A 196 8.92 6.49 14.99
C PHE A 196 8.89 6.11 16.47
N ARG A 197 9.97 6.37 17.21
CA ARG A 197 10.12 5.97 18.62
C ARG A 197 9.01 6.45 19.56
N ASP A 198 8.39 7.59 19.24
CA ASP A 198 7.35 8.24 20.04
C ASP A 198 5.97 8.17 19.38
N LEU A 199 5.80 7.37 18.30
CA LEU A 199 4.53 7.22 17.60
C LEU A 199 3.54 6.43 18.47
N PRO A 200 2.45 7.06 18.98
CA PRO A 200 1.58 6.42 19.96
C PRO A 200 0.49 5.53 19.31
N VAL A 201 0.60 5.25 18.01
CA VAL A 201 -0.41 4.52 17.23
C VAL A 201 -0.19 3.02 17.36
N PRO A 202 -1.10 2.26 17.97
CA PRO A 202 -1.04 0.80 17.99
C PRO A 202 -0.95 0.28 16.55
N THR A 203 0.08 -0.50 16.27
CA THR A 203 0.41 -0.96 14.92
C THR A 203 0.50 -2.48 14.87
N MET A 204 -0.03 -3.07 13.80
CA MET A 204 0.21 -4.45 13.43
C MET A 204 0.98 -4.52 12.13
N TYR A 205 2.15 -5.18 12.14
CA TYR A 205 2.82 -5.58 10.91
C TYR A 205 2.40 -7.00 10.57
N LEU A 206 1.75 -7.19 9.42
CA LEU A 206 1.26 -8.47 8.94
C LEU A 206 2.24 -9.03 7.91
N LEU A 207 2.75 -10.24 8.12
CA LEU A 207 3.80 -10.88 7.32
C LEU A 207 3.32 -12.23 6.78
N GLY A 208 3.52 -12.48 5.51
CA GLY A 208 3.40 -13.83 4.95
C GLY A 208 4.61 -14.70 5.35
N GLY A 209 4.37 -15.87 5.95
CA GLY A 209 5.42 -16.74 6.47
C GLY A 209 6.38 -17.28 5.41
N ASP A 210 5.95 -17.30 4.13
CA ASP A 210 6.76 -17.73 2.98
C ASP A 210 7.16 -16.55 2.08
N SER A 211 7.00 -15.31 2.56
CA SER A 211 7.44 -14.11 1.85
C SER A 211 8.96 -13.99 1.83
N PRO A 212 9.53 -13.29 0.83
CA PRO A 212 10.96 -13.01 0.79
C PRO A 212 11.49 -12.37 2.09
N GLU A 213 12.74 -12.71 2.46
CA GLU A 213 13.38 -12.35 3.73
C GLU A 213 13.36 -10.84 4.02
N GLN A 214 13.44 -9.99 3.00
CA GLN A 214 13.40 -8.54 3.15
C GLN A 214 12.12 -8.03 3.83
N PHE A 215 10.99 -8.73 3.69
CA PHE A 215 9.77 -8.34 4.39
C PHE A 215 9.78 -8.72 5.88
N SER A 216 10.45 -9.83 6.25
CA SER A 216 10.66 -10.15 7.67
C SER A 216 11.64 -9.19 8.31
N LEU A 217 12.73 -8.83 7.62
CA LEU A 217 13.67 -7.81 8.10
C LEU A 217 12.99 -6.44 8.30
N ALA A 218 12.13 -6.04 7.36
CA ALA A 218 11.33 -4.83 7.48
C ALA A 218 10.38 -4.90 8.69
N GLY A 219 9.68 -6.02 8.87
CA GLY A 219 8.76 -6.24 9.99
C GLY A 219 9.45 -6.17 11.34
N GLU A 220 10.59 -6.84 11.49
CA GLU A 220 11.41 -6.80 12.72
C GLU A 220 11.93 -5.38 13.01
N ALA A 221 12.31 -4.63 11.97
CA ALA A 221 12.77 -3.27 12.12
C ALA A 221 11.63 -2.33 12.56
N VAL A 222 10.43 -2.48 11.99
CA VAL A 222 9.24 -1.72 12.37
C VAL A 222 8.81 -2.06 13.79
N GLU A 223 8.70 -3.35 14.13
CA GLU A 223 8.31 -3.81 15.48
C GLU A 223 9.27 -3.26 16.55
N LYS A 224 10.57 -3.22 16.26
CA LYS A 224 11.56 -2.67 17.18
C LYS A 224 11.51 -1.15 17.32
N ALA A 225 11.11 -0.45 16.28
CA ALA A 225 11.11 1.02 16.25
C ALA A 225 9.89 1.64 16.93
N LEU A 226 8.72 1.01 16.81
CA LEU A 226 7.47 1.54 17.32
C LEU A 226 7.20 1.09 18.77
N PRO A 227 6.67 1.97 19.64
CA PRO A 227 6.40 1.63 21.04
C PRO A 227 5.34 0.54 21.23
N ASP A 228 4.33 0.52 20.35
CA ASP A 228 3.21 -0.44 20.39
C ASP A 228 3.03 -1.04 18.99
N CYS A 229 3.87 -2.02 18.68
CA CYS A 229 3.80 -2.77 17.42
C CYS A 229 3.85 -4.26 17.69
N ARG A 230 3.05 -5.02 16.93
CA ARG A 230 3.11 -6.49 16.92
C ARG A 230 3.33 -7.01 15.51
N LEU A 231 4.30 -7.92 15.37
CA LEU A 231 4.52 -8.68 14.15
C LEU A 231 3.66 -9.94 14.17
N VAL A 232 2.75 -10.06 13.19
CA VAL A 232 1.86 -11.21 13.03
C VAL A 232 2.21 -11.94 11.74
N VAL A 233 2.48 -13.25 11.84
CA VAL A 233 2.87 -14.07 10.70
C VAL A 233 1.68 -14.91 10.25
N MET A 234 1.35 -14.85 8.95
CA MET A 234 0.38 -15.73 8.29
C MET A 234 1.12 -16.96 7.71
N PRO A 235 1.04 -18.14 8.33
CA PRO A 235 1.79 -19.32 7.89
C PRO A 235 1.43 -19.73 6.45
N GLY A 236 2.44 -20.06 5.64
CA GLY A 236 2.25 -20.53 4.26
C GLY A 236 1.78 -19.45 3.27
N GLN A 237 1.68 -18.20 3.71
CA GLN A 237 1.24 -17.09 2.86
C GLN A 237 2.43 -16.26 2.39
N ARG A 238 2.20 -15.46 1.34
CA ARG A 238 3.13 -14.51 0.75
C ARG A 238 2.45 -13.17 0.55
N HIS A 239 3.13 -12.27 -0.13
CA HIS A 239 2.72 -10.89 -0.42
C HIS A 239 1.32 -10.71 -1.05
N ALA A 240 0.71 -11.78 -1.51
CA ALA A 240 -0.61 -11.80 -2.15
C ALA A 240 -1.72 -12.45 -1.29
N ALA A 241 -1.56 -12.58 0.04
CA ALA A 241 -2.57 -13.23 0.90
C ALA A 241 -3.94 -12.56 0.85
N ILE A 242 -4.01 -11.29 0.46
CA ILE A 242 -5.28 -10.60 0.16
C ILE A 242 -6.13 -11.38 -0.87
N ASP A 243 -5.49 -12.05 -1.84
CA ASP A 243 -6.14 -12.85 -2.87
C ASP A 243 -6.14 -14.35 -2.55
N THR A 244 -5.02 -14.86 -2.02
CA THR A 244 -4.79 -16.31 -1.88
C THR A 244 -5.31 -16.90 -0.58
N ALA A 245 -5.51 -16.05 0.44
CA ALA A 245 -5.98 -16.42 1.78
C ALA A 245 -6.83 -15.30 2.39
N THR A 246 -7.80 -14.78 1.66
CA THR A 246 -8.62 -13.63 2.02
C THR A 246 -9.25 -13.76 3.40
N GLU A 247 -9.80 -14.93 3.74
CA GLU A 247 -10.45 -15.17 5.04
C GLU A 247 -9.44 -15.06 6.20
N LEU A 248 -8.24 -15.63 6.05
CA LEU A 248 -7.18 -15.53 7.05
C LEU A 248 -6.73 -14.07 7.20
N PHE A 249 -6.49 -13.37 6.07
CA PHE A 249 -6.10 -11.98 6.06
C PHE A 249 -7.13 -11.10 6.79
N VAL A 250 -8.41 -11.24 6.44
CA VAL A 250 -9.52 -10.51 7.08
C VAL A 250 -9.60 -10.82 8.56
N SER A 251 -9.49 -12.09 8.96
CA SER A 251 -9.53 -12.50 10.37
C SER A 251 -8.46 -11.80 11.21
N GLU A 252 -7.21 -11.72 10.70
CA GLU A 252 -6.12 -11.03 11.41
C GLU A 252 -6.39 -9.51 11.51
N VAL A 253 -6.85 -8.90 10.41
CA VAL A 253 -7.20 -7.47 10.39
C VAL A 253 -8.33 -7.16 11.37
N LEU A 254 -9.42 -7.93 11.36
CA LEU A 254 -10.57 -7.74 12.25
C LEU A 254 -10.20 -7.99 13.71
N SER A 255 -9.39 -9.02 14.00
CA SER A 255 -8.89 -9.29 15.34
C SER A 255 -8.14 -8.08 15.91
N PHE A 256 -7.30 -7.43 15.11
CA PHE A 256 -6.55 -6.26 15.56
C PHE A 256 -7.38 -4.98 15.64
N LEU A 257 -8.22 -4.70 14.64
CA LEU A 257 -9.00 -3.46 14.59
C LEU A 257 -10.25 -3.50 15.45
N GLY A 258 -10.80 -4.68 15.73
CA GLY A 258 -12.03 -4.88 16.49
C GLY A 258 -11.84 -4.93 18.02
N ASP A 259 -10.62 -5.08 18.52
CA ASP A 259 -10.32 -5.05 19.95
C ASP A 259 -10.52 -3.61 20.49
N ALA A 260 -11.72 -3.29 20.94
CA ALA A 260 -12.10 -2.00 21.53
C ALA A 260 -12.13 -2.08 23.05
#